data_d97f49896643cd45bdc6723c52c55783
#
_entry.id   d97f49896643cd45bdc6723c52c55783
#
_cell.length_a   1.000
_cell.length_b   1.000
_cell.length_c   1.000
_cell.angle_alpha   90.00
_cell.angle_beta   90.00
_cell.angle_gamma   90.00
#
_symmetry.space_group_name_H-M   'P 1'
#
loop_
_entity.id
_entity.type
_entity.pdbx_description
1 polymer ?
#
loop_
_entity_poly.entity_id
_entity_poly.type
_entity_poly.pdbx_seq_one_letter_code
_entity_poly.pdbx_strand_id
1 'polypeptide(L)'
;FQAGAVKSNTGRIVAIADGVAKLEGLSGAMYNEMIDFGQGVFGIALNLEEDEVGCVILGDYSKLKEGDEASTTGRLLSVPVGMGLLGRVVDAIGNPIDGKGPINSSETYPVDQVAPGIIPRKSVDQPMQTGIMSIDSMIPIGRGQRELIIGDRSTGKTTIAIDTIINQAKINNQHRNEDGTFPENFRPVYSIYVAVGQKNSNI
;
A
#
# COMPACT_ATOMS: atom_id res chain seq x y z
N PHE A 1 -18.96 -17.46 15.83
CA PHE A 1 -19.09 -16.00 15.97
C PHE A 1 -20.15 -15.54 14.98
N GLN A 2 -21.34 -15.20 15.43
CA GLN A 2 -22.34 -14.54 14.61
C GLN A 2 -21.85 -13.10 14.36
N ALA A 3 -21.68 -12.74 13.11
CA ALA A 3 -21.46 -11.37 12.71
C ALA A 3 -22.70 -10.55 13.12
N GLY A 4 -22.60 -9.82 14.23
CA GLY A 4 -23.62 -8.85 14.60
C GLY A 4 -23.74 -7.83 13.48
N ALA A 5 -24.96 -7.41 13.15
CA ALA A 5 -25.20 -6.35 12.19
C ALA A 5 -24.41 -5.12 12.64
N VAL A 6 -23.42 -4.72 11.84
CA VAL A 6 -22.67 -3.49 12.04
C VAL A 6 -23.68 -2.36 11.81
N LYS A 7 -23.99 -1.59 12.85
CA LYS A 7 -24.78 -0.38 12.71
C LYS A 7 -23.91 0.61 11.92
N SER A 8 -24.17 0.78 10.64
CA SER A 8 -23.56 1.85 9.88
C SER A 8 -24.09 3.19 10.39
N ASN A 9 -23.22 4.01 10.94
CA ASN A 9 -23.53 5.42 11.18
C ASN A 9 -23.39 6.17 9.87
N THR A 10 -24.38 6.95 9.51
CA THR A 10 -24.37 7.82 8.33
C THR A 10 -24.13 9.26 8.75
N GLY A 11 -23.28 9.93 7.99
CA GLY A 11 -22.97 11.34 8.12
C GLY A 11 -23.04 12.04 6.78
N ARG A 12 -22.73 13.35 6.75
CA ARG A 12 -22.70 14.16 5.54
C ARG A 12 -21.39 14.92 5.41
N ILE A 13 -20.98 15.14 4.18
CA ILE A 13 -19.81 15.97 3.87
C ILE A 13 -20.21 17.44 4.11
N VAL A 14 -19.49 18.10 5.01
CA VAL A 14 -19.65 19.53 5.31
C VAL A 14 -18.71 20.37 4.48
N ALA A 15 -17.49 19.89 4.29
CA ALA A 15 -16.49 20.55 3.48
C ALA A 15 -15.57 19.51 2.82
N ILE A 16 -15.10 19.84 1.62
CA ILE A 16 -14.14 19.02 0.89
C ILE A 16 -13.10 19.92 0.22
N ALA A 17 -11.84 19.67 0.49
CA ALA A 17 -10.71 20.37 -0.12
C ALA A 17 -9.48 19.48 -0.17
N ASP A 18 -8.74 19.51 -1.27
CA ASP A 18 -7.44 18.87 -1.45
C ASP A 18 -7.38 17.38 -1.03
N GLY A 19 -8.48 16.64 -1.27
CA GLY A 19 -8.57 15.23 -0.91
C GLY A 19 -8.86 14.97 0.57
N VAL A 20 -9.21 15.99 1.33
CA VAL A 20 -9.69 15.88 2.71
C VAL A 20 -11.16 16.26 2.77
N ALA A 21 -11.97 15.44 3.42
CA ALA A 21 -13.37 15.71 3.72
C ALA A 21 -13.58 15.88 5.22
N LYS A 22 -14.42 16.87 5.58
CA LYS A 22 -14.98 17.01 6.91
C LYS A 22 -16.41 16.49 6.91
N LEU A 23 -16.71 15.62 7.86
CA LEU A 23 -17.98 14.91 7.96
C LEU A 23 -18.65 15.23 9.29
N GLU A 24 -19.95 15.46 9.27
CA GLU A 24 -20.80 15.54 10.46
C GLU A 24 -21.66 14.27 10.60
N GLY A 25 -22.06 13.93 11.83
CA GLY A 25 -22.99 12.84 12.10
C GLY A 25 -22.37 11.45 12.26
N LEU A 26 -21.05 11.31 12.11
CA LEU A 26 -20.32 10.04 12.28
C LEU A 26 -19.78 9.85 13.70
N SER A 27 -20.59 10.09 14.72
CA SER A 27 -20.16 10.03 16.14
C SER A 27 -19.64 8.66 16.61
N GLY A 28 -19.89 7.60 15.86
CA GLY A 28 -19.41 6.25 16.15
C GLY A 28 -18.21 5.83 15.32
N ALA A 29 -17.61 6.72 14.53
CA ALA A 29 -16.44 6.40 13.72
C ALA A 29 -15.22 6.12 14.60
N MET A 30 -14.41 5.14 14.20
CA MET A 30 -13.15 4.80 14.85
C MET A 30 -11.97 5.45 14.14
N TYR A 31 -10.90 5.70 14.86
CA TYR A 31 -9.64 6.12 14.25
C TYR A 31 -9.12 5.06 13.28
N ASN A 32 -8.66 5.47 12.10
CA ASN A 32 -8.27 4.61 10.97
C ASN A 32 -9.39 3.74 10.41
N GLU A 33 -10.65 4.07 10.70
CA GLU A 33 -11.78 3.39 10.09
C GLU A 33 -11.94 3.80 8.62
N MET A 34 -12.27 2.83 7.79
CA MET A 34 -12.63 3.06 6.41
C MET A 34 -14.06 3.62 6.32
N ILE A 35 -14.18 4.77 5.69
CA ILE A 35 -15.45 5.47 5.45
C ILE A 35 -15.84 5.29 3.98
N ASP A 36 -17.07 4.88 3.75
CA ASP A 36 -17.64 4.73 2.41
C ASP A 36 -18.39 6.01 2.03
N PHE A 37 -17.94 6.66 0.96
CA PHE A 37 -18.57 7.84 0.37
C PHE A 37 -19.56 7.48 -0.76
N GLY A 38 -19.78 6.20 -1.01
CA GLY A 38 -20.52 5.74 -2.17
C GLY A 38 -19.71 5.86 -3.48
N GLN A 39 -20.29 5.41 -4.59
CA GLN A 39 -19.68 5.45 -5.93
C GLN A 39 -18.30 4.77 -6.04
N GLY A 40 -17.96 3.90 -5.08
CA GLY A 40 -16.66 3.22 -5.02
C GLY A 40 -15.52 4.09 -4.50
N VAL A 41 -15.83 5.23 -3.87
CA VAL A 41 -14.86 6.11 -3.23
C VAL A 41 -14.83 5.83 -1.74
N PHE A 42 -13.64 5.60 -1.20
CA PHE A 42 -13.41 5.36 0.21
C PHE A 42 -12.47 6.41 0.80
N GLY A 43 -12.49 6.55 2.11
CA GLY A 43 -11.57 7.39 2.85
C GLY A 43 -11.23 6.77 4.20
N ILE A 44 -10.34 7.43 4.92
CA ILE A 44 -9.89 7.04 6.26
C ILE A 44 -10.23 8.15 7.24
N ALA A 45 -10.87 7.80 8.35
CA ALA A 45 -11.08 8.71 9.47
C ALA A 45 -9.76 8.88 10.24
N LEU A 46 -9.17 10.08 10.20
CA LEU A 46 -7.91 10.39 10.88
C LEU A 46 -8.06 11.39 12.01
N ASN A 47 -9.02 12.27 11.94
CA ASN A 47 -9.29 13.26 12.98
C ASN A 47 -10.71 13.07 13.50
N LEU A 48 -10.82 12.76 14.78
CA LEU A 48 -12.11 12.56 15.45
C LEU A 48 -12.28 13.71 16.45
N GLU A 49 -13.14 14.67 16.10
CA GLU A 49 -13.56 15.75 16.97
C GLU A 49 -14.97 15.45 17.52
N GLU A 50 -15.44 16.24 18.46
CA GLU A 50 -16.71 16.00 19.13
C GLU A 50 -17.91 16.02 18.14
N ASP A 51 -17.89 16.95 17.18
CA ASP A 51 -18.96 17.13 16.20
C ASP A 51 -18.56 16.82 14.76
N GLU A 52 -17.27 16.72 14.47
CA GLU A 52 -16.73 16.53 13.11
C GLU A 52 -15.75 15.35 13.03
N VAL A 53 -15.74 14.68 11.90
CA VAL A 53 -14.75 13.66 11.55
C VAL A 53 -13.98 14.11 10.32
N GLY A 54 -12.66 14.26 10.46
CA GLY A 54 -11.77 14.56 9.35
C GLY A 54 -11.33 13.26 8.65
N CYS A 55 -11.62 13.16 7.35
CA CYS A 55 -11.30 12.01 6.53
C CYS A 55 -10.36 12.36 5.38
N VAL A 56 -9.34 11.54 5.15
CA VAL A 56 -8.55 11.60 3.91
C VAL A 56 -9.19 10.67 2.89
N ILE A 57 -9.47 11.19 1.70
CA ILE A 57 -10.14 10.44 0.63
C ILE A 57 -9.09 9.64 -0.14
N LEU A 58 -9.35 8.35 -0.34
CA LEU A 58 -8.53 7.42 -1.08
C LEU A 58 -9.17 7.15 -2.45
N GLY A 59 -8.93 8.03 -3.40
CA GLY A 59 -9.51 7.89 -4.74
C GLY A 59 -9.82 9.22 -5.40
N ASP A 60 -10.70 9.17 -6.41
CA ASP A 60 -11.10 10.35 -7.17
C ASP A 60 -12.18 11.15 -6.41
N TYR A 61 -11.71 12.13 -5.64
CA TYR A 61 -12.59 13.01 -4.86
C TYR A 61 -13.36 14.03 -5.71
N SER A 62 -13.06 14.15 -7.01
CA SER A 62 -13.79 15.06 -7.91
C SER A 62 -15.27 14.67 -8.09
N LYS A 63 -15.61 13.44 -7.74
CA LYS A 63 -16.98 12.90 -7.78
C LYS A 63 -17.82 13.29 -6.57
N LEU A 64 -17.18 13.73 -5.49
CA LEU A 64 -17.82 14.04 -4.22
C LEU A 64 -18.14 15.52 -4.11
N LYS A 65 -19.25 15.83 -3.44
CA LYS A 65 -19.73 17.20 -3.19
C LYS A 65 -20.13 17.38 -1.74
N GLU A 66 -20.12 18.61 -1.29
CA GLU A 66 -20.73 18.98 -0.02
C GLU A 66 -22.21 18.57 0.02
N GLY A 67 -22.63 17.98 1.11
CA GLY A 67 -23.98 17.44 1.31
C GLY A 67 -24.11 15.95 0.94
N ASP A 68 -23.14 15.34 0.27
CA ASP A 68 -23.17 13.90 -0.03
C ASP A 68 -23.10 13.09 1.27
N GLU A 69 -23.72 11.91 1.25
CA GLU A 69 -23.73 11.00 2.39
C GLU A 69 -22.45 10.18 2.45
N ALA A 70 -21.99 9.93 3.67
CA ALA A 70 -20.89 9.03 3.95
C ALA A 70 -21.29 8.09 5.09
N SER A 71 -20.77 6.86 5.10
CA SER A 71 -21.10 5.88 6.11
C SER A 71 -19.87 5.19 6.67
N THR A 72 -19.91 4.85 7.96
CA THR A 72 -18.90 4.01 8.59
C THR A 72 -19.02 2.58 8.08
N THR A 73 -17.89 1.93 7.87
CA THR A 73 -17.86 0.52 7.41
C THR A 73 -17.66 -0.48 8.56
N GLY A 74 -17.32 -0.01 9.75
CA GLY A 74 -16.94 -0.85 10.89
C GLY A 74 -15.64 -1.63 10.68
N ARG A 75 -14.84 -1.23 9.68
CA ARG A 75 -13.59 -1.89 9.32
C ARG A 75 -12.44 -0.90 9.31
N LEU A 76 -11.33 -1.31 9.89
CA LEU A 76 -10.07 -0.59 9.72
C LEU A 76 -9.59 -0.74 8.26
N LEU A 77 -8.89 0.30 7.78
CA LEU A 77 -8.32 0.24 6.43
C LEU A 77 -7.44 -1.00 6.27
N SER A 78 -7.84 -1.86 5.36
CA SER A 78 -7.16 -3.12 5.06
C SER A 78 -7.02 -3.28 3.56
N VAL A 79 -5.95 -3.94 3.15
CA VAL A 79 -5.65 -4.21 1.74
C VAL A 79 -5.56 -5.71 1.50
N PRO A 80 -5.94 -6.20 0.32
CA PRO A 80 -5.73 -7.58 -0.05
C PRO A 80 -4.24 -7.90 -0.08
N VAL A 81 -3.88 -9.09 0.38
CA VAL A 81 -2.49 -9.57 0.39
C VAL A 81 -2.41 -10.96 -0.22
N GLY A 82 -1.22 -11.38 -0.62
CA GLY A 82 -0.97 -12.73 -1.12
C GLY A 82 -0.29 -12.76 -2.48
N MET A 83 0.03 -13.99 -2.92
CA MET A 83 0.76 -14.24 -4.17
C MET A 83 -0.01 -13.81 -5.43
N GLY A 84 -1.33 -13.66 -5.34
CA GLY A 84 -2.16 -13.17 -6.44
C GLY A 84 -1.90 -11.71 -6.85
N LEU A 85 -1.15 -10.96 -6.02
CA LEU A 85 -0.73 -9.59 -6.30
C LEU A 85 0.56 -9.50 -7.14
N LEU A 86 1.28 -10.60 -7.31
CA LEU A 86 2.51 -10.59 -8.11
C LEU A 86 2.21 -10.27 -9.57
N GLY A 87 2.96 -9.32 -10.13
CA GLY A 87 2.78 -8.84 -11.50
C GLY A 87 1.50 -8.03 -11.73
N ARG A 88 0.89 -7.53 -10.66
CA ARG A 88 -0.31 -6.68 -10.69
C ARG A 88 0.02 -5.24 -10.31
N VAL A 89 -0.78 -4.32 -10.82
CA VAL A 89 -0.74 -2.91 -10.43
C VAL A 89 -2.08 -2.59 -9.74
N VAL A 90 -1.97 -2.04 -8.53
CA VAL A 90 -3.12 -1.74 -7.67
C VAL A 90 -3.08 -0.30 -7.18
N ASP A 91 -4.24 0.23 -6.81
CA ASP A 91 -4.36 1.51 -6.10
C ASP A 91 -4.03 1.37 -4.60
N ALA A 92 -4.19 2.46 -3.85
CA ALA A 92 -3.87 2.52 -2.42
C ALA A 92 -4.74 1.59 -1.55
N ILE A 93 -5.90 1.18 -2.03
CA ILE A 93 -6.82 0.26 -1.32
C ILE A 93 -6.80 -1.16 -1.90
N GLY A 94 -5.89 -1.42 -2.85
CA GLY A 94 -5.69 -2.75 -3.42
C GLY A 94 -6.60 -3.10 -4.59
N ASN A 95 -7.33 -2.14 -5.16
CA ASN A 95 -8.08 -2.37 -6.39
C ASN A 95 -7.14 -2.46 -7.59
N PRO A 96 -7.35 -3.42 -8.50
CA PRO A 96 -6.52 -3.53 -9.70
C PRO A 96 -6.80 -2.38 -10.66
N ILE A 97 -5.72 -1.74 -11.14
CA ILE A 97 -5.77 -0.66 -12.13
C ILE A 97 -5.06 -1.02 -13.44
N ASP A 98 -4.59 -2.25 -13.55
CA ASP A 98 -3.81 -2.78 -14.69
C ASP A 98 -4.64 -3.37 -15.82
N GLY A 99 -5.97 -3.35 -15.72
CA GLY A 99 -6.89 -3.90 -16.73
C GLY A 99 -6.90 -5.44 -16.81
N LYS A 100 -6.20 -6.15 -15.92
CA LYS A 100 -6.09 -7.62 -15.93
C LYS A 100 -7.20 -8.34 -15.14
N GLY A 101 -8.28 -7.63 -14.81
CA GLY A 101 -9.40 -8.20 -14.07
C GLY A 101 -9.18 -8.28 -12.55
N PRO A 102 -10.12 -8.87 -11.79
CA PRO A 102 -10.07 -8.91 -10.35
C PRO A 102 -8.88 -9.71 -9.81
N ILE A 103 -8.42 -9.34 -8.62
CA ILE A 103 -7.37 -10.06 -7.91
C ILE A 103 -8.01 -11.11 -7.01
N ASN A 104 -7.55 -12.35 -7.16
CA ASN A 104 -7.99 -13.43 -6.30
C ASN A 104 -7.13 -13.45 -5.03
N SER A 105 -7.61 -12.81 -3.99
CA SER A 105 -6.99 -12.80 -2.66
C SER A 105 -8.04 -13.18 -1.63
N SER A 106 -7.71 -14.14 -0.77
CA SER A 106 -8.55 -14.56 0.34
C SER A 106 -8.19 -13.88 1.67
N GLU A 107 -7.06 -13.19 1.71
CA GLU A 107 -6.52 -12.59 2.93
C GLU A 107 -6.43 -11.07 2.78
N THR A 108 -6.66 -10.37 3.88
CA THR A 108 -6.49 -8.92 3.98
C THR A 108 -5.65 -8.58 5.19
N TYR A 109 -4.77 -7.57 5.07
CA TYR A 109 -4.00 -7.04 6.19
C TYR A 109 -4.38 -5.59 6.46
N PRO A 110 -4.46 -5.19 7.73
CA PRO A 110 -4.61 -3.77 8.07
C PRO A 110 -3.37 -3.00 7.61
N VAL A 111 -3.61 -1.80 7.07
CA VAL A 111 -2.54 -0.94 6.54
C VAL A 111 -1.68 -0.39 7.68
N ASP A 112 -2.32 -0.07 8.80
CA ASP A 112 -1.63 0.42 9.98
C ASP A 112 -1.36 -0.73 10.95
N GLN A 113 -0.08 -1.05 11.12
CA GLN A 113 0.39 -2.08 12.04
C GLN A 113 1.55 -1.57 12.88
N VAL A 114 1.56 -1.95 14.14
CA VAL A 114 2.67 -1.65 15.03
C VAL A 114 3.93 -2.38 14.55
N ALA A 115 4.95 -1.62 14.18
CA ALA A 115 6.22 -2.20 13.76
C ALA A 115 6.90 -2.95 14.92
N PRO A 116 7.58 -4.09 14.63
CA PRO A 116 8.34 -4.80 15.66
C PRO A 116 9.44 -3.91 16.25
N GLY A 117 9.61 -3.94 17.56
CA GLY A 117 10.65 -3.22 18.28
C GLY A 117 12.06 -3.73 17.93
N ILE A 118 13.06 -3.22 18.63
CA ILE A 118 14.49 -3.55 18.37
C ILE A 118 14.80 -5.01 18.69
N ILE A 119 14.28 -5.53 19.80
CA ILE A 119 14.58 -6.88 20.30
C ILE A 119 14.20 -8.00 19.31
N PRO A 120 12.99 -8.02 18.71
CA PRO A 120 12.60 -9.05 17.77
C PRO A 120 13.23 -8.92 16.39
N ARG A 121 13.95 -7.83 16.09
CA ARG A 121 14.58 -7.63 14.79
C ARG A 121 15.90 -8.39 14.70
N LYS A 122 16.05 -9.16 13.63
CA LYS A 122 17.34 -9.77 13.27
C LYS A 122 18.27 -8.71 12.68
N SER A 123 19.57 -8.81 12.99
CA SER A 123 20.60 -7.99 12.34
C SER A 123 20.67 -8.32 10.84
N VAL A 124 21.04 -7.34 10.03
CA VAL A 124 21.23 -7.51 8.58
C VAL A 124 22.47 -8.37 8.35
N ASP A 125 22.29 -9.56 7.75
CA ASP A 125 23.33 -10.56 7.55
C ASP A 125 23.38 -11.13 6.11
N GLN A 126 22.51 -10.66 5.23
CA GLN A 126 22.42 -11.10 3.85
C GLN A 126 22.53 -9.93 2.87
N PRO A 127 23.43 -9.98 1.88
CA PRO A 127 23.54 -8.92 0.90
C PRO A 127 22.34 -8.90 -0.06
N MET A 128 21.96 -7.70 -0.49
CA MET A 128 21.06 -7.46 -1.60
C MET A 128 21.92 -7.22 -2.84
N GLN A 129 21.86 -8.11 -3.79
CA GLN A 129 22.59 -7.99 -5.04
C GLN A 129 21.82 -7.06 -5.99
N THR A 130 22.24 -5.80 -6.08
CA THR A 130 21.60 -4.82 -6.94
C THR A 130 21.85 -5.05 -8.42
N GLY A 131 22.96 -5.69 -8.75
CA GLY A 131 23.46 -5.85 -10.12
C GLY A 131 24.22 -4.63 -10.62
N ILE A 132 24.40 -3.62 -9.77
CA ILE A 132 25.19 -2.42 -10.06
C ILE A 132 26.56 -2.57 -9.39
N MET A 133 27.60 -2.78 -10.18
CA MET A 133 28.93 -3.11 -9.68
C MET A 133 29.46 -2.11 -8.65
N SER A 134 29.26 -0.82 -8.86
CA SER A 134 29.72 0.22 -7.91
C SER A 134 29.05 0.15 -6.55
N ILE A 135 27.77 -0.26 -6.50
CA ILE A 135 27.04 -0.43 -5.25
C ILE A 135 27.47 -1.75 -4.60
N ASP A 136 27.39 -2.85 -5.34
CA ASP A 136 27.60 -4.19 -4.79
C ASP A 136 29.04 -4.40 -4.30
N SER A 137 30.04 -3.73 -4.92
CA SER A 137 31.45 -3.87 -4.55
C SER A 137 31.95 -2.89 -3.50
N MET A 138 31.39 -1.67 -3.45
CA MET A 138 31.92 -0.60 -2.60
C MET A 138 31.00 -0.23 -1.44
N ILE A 139 29.69 -0.27 -1.65
CA ILE A 139 28.68 0.15 -0.66
C ILE A 139 27.54 -0.89 -0.68
N PRO A 140 27.81 -2.15 -0.29
CA PRO A 140 26.83 -3.22 -0.39
C PRO A 140 25.62 -2.93 0.48
N ILE A 141 24.43 -3.18 -0.06
CA ILE A 141 23.15 -3.04 0.63
C ILE A 141 22.73 -4.40 1.17
N GLY A 142 22.21 -4.44 2.38
CA GLY A 142 21.73 -5.67 3.00
C GLY A 142 20.22 -5.84 2.92
N ARG A 143 19.75 -7.07 2.91
CA ARG A 143 18.31 -7.40 2.98
C ARG A 143 17.76 -6.98 4.33
N GLY A 144 16.75 -6.09 4.31
CA GLY A 144 16.17 -5.45 5.50
C GLY A 144 16.78 -4.09 5.85
N GLN A 145 17.78 -3.63 5.10
CA GLN A 145 18.34 -2.29 5.24
C GLN A 145 17.38 -1.27 4.63
N ARG A 146 17.32 -0.09 5.25
CA ARG A 146 16.63 1.07 4.71
C ARG A 146 17.67 2.00 4.07
N GLU A 147 17.51 2.26 2.77
CA GLU A 147 18.44 3.06 1.99
C GLU A 147 17.73 4.27 1.39
N LEU A 148 18.43 5.40 1.33
CA LEU A 148 17.95 6.64 0.73
C LEU A 148 18.65 6.86 -0.61
N ILE A 149 17.87 6.98 -1.69
CA ILE A 149 18.34 7.39 -3.01
C ILE A 149 17.84 8.81 -3.26
N ILE A 150 18.75 9.78 -3.17
CA ILE A 150 18.44 11.20 -3.34
C ILE A 150 19.22 11.80 -4.52
N GLY A 151 18.63 12.74 -5.22
CA GLY A 151 19.22 13.44 -6.36
C GLY A 151 18.20 14.33 -7.04
N ASP A 152 18.64 15.17 -7.95
CA ASP A 152 17.80 16.06 -8.74
C ASP A 152 16.95 15.29 -9.79
N ARG A 153 16.12 15.99 -10.54
CA ARG A 153 15.29 15.40 -11.59
C ARG A 153 16.18 14.73 -12.65
N SER A 154 15.73 13.60 -13.17
CA SER A 154 16.39 12.85 -14.25
C SER A 154 17.83 12.38 -13.95
N THR A 155 18.22 12.24 -12.69
CA THR A 155 19.56 11.77 -12.28
C THR A 155 19.68 10.24 -12.18
N GLY A 156 18.65 9.48 -12.57
CA GLY A 156 18.69 8.02 -12.57
C GLY A 156 18.26 7.35 -11.27
N LYS A 157 17.63 8.06 -10.31
CA LYS A 157 17.16 7.48 -9.04
C LYS A 157 16.27 6.27 -9.24
N THR A 158 15.26 6.41 -10.07
CA THR A 158 14.30 5.33 -10.40
C THR A 158 14.99 4.19 -11.15
N THR A 159 15.97 4.49 -12.00
CA THR A 159 16.73 3.48 -12.73
C THR A 159 17.47 2.54 -11.79
N ILE A 160 18.11 3.05 -10.75
CA ILE A 160 18.78 2.22 -9.72
C ILE A 160 17.79 1.23 -9.09
N ALA A 161 16.61 1.71 -8.72
CA ALA A 161 15.57 0.86 -8.12
C ALA A 161 15.07 -0.20 -9.10
N ILE A 162 14.78 0.18 -10.34
CA ILE A 162 14.28 -0.73 -11.38
C ILE A 162 15.34 -1.77 -11.76
N ASP A 163 16.60 -1.37 -11.96
CA ASP A 163 17.69 -2.30 -12.27
C ASP A 163 17.88 -3.32 -11.16
N THR A 164 17.76 -2.90 -9.90
CA THR A 164 17.80 -3.81 -8.74
C THR A 164 16.64 -4.81 -8.80
N ILE A 165 15.41 -4.36 -9.07
CA ILE A 165 14.23 -5.22 -9.21
C ILE A 165 14.44 -6.25 -10.34
N ILE A 166 14.91 -5.80 -11.50
CA ILE A 166 15.19 -6.66 -12.65
C ILE A 166 16.26 -7.70 -12.31
N ASN A 167 17.32 -7.28 -11.62
CA ASN A 167 18.38 -8.20 -11.21
C ASN A 167 17.87 -9.25 -10.22
N GLN A 168 17.06 -8.87 -9.23
CA GLN A 168 16.46 -9.82 -8.30
C GLN A 168 15.50 -10.79 -9.00
N ALA A 169 14.74 -10.34 -9.99
CA ALA A 169 13.90 -11.22 -10.81
C ALA A 169 14.74 -12.24 -11.60
N LYS A 170 15.88 -11.83 -12.16
CA LYS A 170 16.81 -12.75 -12.84
C LYS A 170 17.36 -13.81 -11.87
N ILE A 171 17.79 -13.39 -10.68
CA ILE A 171 18.31 -14.31 -9.65
C ILE A 171 17.21 -15.30 -9.21
N ASN A 172 16.00 -14.82 -8.96
CA ASN A 172 14.88 -15.70 -8.64
C ASN A 172 14.64 -16.74 -9.74
N ASN A 173 14.62 -16.32 -11.01
CA ASN A 173 14.40 -17.22 -12.14
C ASN A 173 15.53 -18.28 -12.31
N GLN A 174 16.77 -17.90 -12.01
CA GLN A 174 17.91 -18.84 -12.05
C GLN A 174 17.82 -19.95 -10.98
N HIS A 175 17.15 -19.68 -9.86
CA HIS A 175 16.99 -20.61 -8.75
C HIS A 175 15.61 -21.28 -8.71
N ARG A 176 14.74 -20.98 -9.68
CA ARG A 176 13.42 -21.59 -9.75
C ARG A 176 13.50 -22.98 -10.36
N ASN A 177 12.92 -23.96 -9.69
CA ASN A 177 12.77 -25.32 -10.18
C ASN A 177 11.80 -25.39 -11.37
N GLU A 178 11.80 -26.49 -12.10
CA GLU A 178 10.87 -26.72 -13.23
C GLU A 178 9.38 -26.71 -12.81
N ASP A 179 9.09 -27.14 -11.58
CA ASP A 179 7.76 -27.11 -10.97
C ASP A 179 7.33 -25.73 -10.47
N GLY A 180 8.19 -24.71 -10.60
CA GLY A 180 7.93 -23.34 -10.17
C GLY A 180 8.25 -23.06 -8.71
N THR A 181 8.69 -24.04 -7.92
CA THR A 181 9.11 -23.87 -6.54
C THR A 181 10.54 -23.35 -6.43
N PHE A 182 11.00 -23.10 -5.22
CA PHE A 182 12.39 -22.74 -4.92
C PHE A 182 13.03 -23.77 -4.00
N PRO A 183 14.35 -24.00 -4.10
CA PRO A 183 15.08 -24.84 -3.16
C PRO A 183 14.94 -24.33 -1.71
N GLU A 184 14.93 -25.21 -0.74
CA GLU A 184 14.76 -24.87 0.70
C GLU A 184 15.78 -23.85 1.23
N ASN A 185 16.99 -23.89 0.68
CA ASN A 185 18.09 -22.99 1.05
C ASN A 185 18.05 -21.64 0.31
N PHE A 186 17.15 -21.47 -0.66
CA PHE A 186 16.99 -20.23 -1.42
C PHE A 186 15.78 -19.44 -0.94
N ARG A 187 16.00 -18.16 -0.64
CA ARG A 187 14.91 -17.23 -0.27
C ARG A 187 14.71 -16.23 -1.41
N PRO A 188 13.64 -16.36 -2.19
CA PRO A 188 13.35 -15.43 -3.27
C PRO A 188 13.06 -14.02 -2.71
N VAL A 189 13.42 -13.00 -3.48
CA VAL A 189 13.10 -11.62 -3.18
C VAL A 189 11.93 -11.17 -4.03
N TYR A 190 10.85 -10.76 -3.38
CA TYR A 190 9.70 -10.14 -4.03
C TYR A 190 9.82 -8.64 -3.90
N SER A 191 9.64 -7.93 -5.00
CA SER A 191 9.78 -6.48 -5.06
C SER A 191 8.42 -5.80 -5.10
N ILE A 192 8.28 -4.73 -4.34
CA ILE A 192 7.10 -3.87 -4.35
C ILE A 192 7.56 -2.47 -4.72
N TYR A 193 7.04 -1.93 -5.81
CA TYR A 193 7.30 -0.56 -6.22
C TYR A 193 6.11 0.32 -5.89
N VAL A 194 6.34 1.37 -5.11
CA VAL A 194 5.30 2.32 -4.72
C VAL A 194 5.54 3.65 -5.42
N ALA A 195 4.63 4.03 -6.32
CA ALA A 195 4.69 5.30 -7.03
C ALA A 195 3.85 6.36 -6.28
N VAL A 196 4.51 7.43 -5.83
CA VAL A 196 3.85 8.55 -5.14
C VAL A 196 4.16 9.85 -5.88
N GLY A 197 3.11 10.61 -6.24
CA GLY A 197 3.25 11.91 -6.91
C GLY A 197 3.83 11.84 -8.33
N GLN A 198 3.79 10.68 -8.98
CA GLN A 198 4.22 10.50 -10.36
C GLN A 198 3.06 10.72 -11.34
N LYS A 199 3.39 11.11 -12.57
CA LYS A 199 2.40 11.17 -13.65
C LYS A 199 1.96 9.75 -14.02
N ASN A 200 0.66 9.55 -14.28
CA ASN A 200 0.12 8.25 -14.71
C ASN A 200 0.81 7.67 -15.95
N SER A 201 1.34 8.54 -16.83
CA SER A 201 2.11 8.10 -18.01
C SER A 201 3.48 7.48 -17.68
N ASN A 202 3.95 7.58 -16.43
CA ASN A 202 5.23 7.04 -15.99
C ASN A 202 5.06 5.74 -15.16
N ILE A 203 3.82 5.38 -14.88
CA ILE A 203 3.41 4.18 -14.17
C ILE A 203 2.89 3.14 -15.19
#